data_b369ec0b31c4619640883dad2d28d257
#
_entry.id   b369ec0b31c4619640883dad2d28d257
#
_cell.length_a   1.000
_cell.length_b   1.000
_cell.length_c   1.000
_cell.angle_alpha   90.00
_cell.angle_beta   90.00
_cell.angle_gamma   90.00
#
_symmetry.space_group_name_H-M   'P 1'
#
loop_
_entity.id
_entity.type
_entity.pdbx_description
1 polymer ?
#
loop_
_entity_poly.entity_id
_entity_poly.type
_entity_poly.pdbx_seq_one_letter_code
_entity_poly.pdbx_strand_id
1 'polypeptide(L)'
;PWPDPERYRDVIQDWAAAVPAPKRALVGVGSSSMRFWSVGNRFANDFAPITTVNRGFGGSVMNDVAYFLESAVLTLEPRAVMIYEGDNDLARGISQAAIVSSLEGIIEQLHFRDSEIRVYIFSIKPSLARMSLWPSMQAVNRSYKSLADGDDRVFYVDIATAMLNDAGLPDPNLFIDDGLHLSAAGYDVWRQVVREIVVPTESPFEEP
;
A
#
# COMPACT_ATOMS: atom_id res chain seq x y z
N PRO A 1 -7.94 -15.75 -13.14
CA PRO A 1 -6.49 -15.90 -12.99
C PRO A 1 -5.84 -14.53 -12.84
N TRP A 2 -4.70 -14.47 -12.15
CA TRP A 2 -3.88 -13.29 -12.06
C TRP A 2 -3.39 -12.85 -13.45
N PRO A 3 -3.25 -11.54 -13.70
CA PRO A 3 -2.56 -11.07 -14.90
C PRO A 3 -1.07 -11.44 -14.83
N ASP A 4 -0.42 -11.50 -16.01
CA ASP A 4 1.02 -11.75 -16.08
C ASP A 4 1.80 -10.58 -15.43
N PRO A 5 2.58 -10.80 -14.37
CA PRO A 5 3.35 -9.75 -13.72
C PRO A 5 4.48 -9.20 -14.60
N GLU A 6 4.98 -9.95 -15.56
CA GLU A 6 6.06 -9.53 -16.47
C GLU A 6 5.77 -8.23 -17.22
N ARG A 7 4.49 -7.79 -17.29
CA ARG A 7 4.11 -6.48 -17.82
C ARG A 7 4.73 -5.29 -17.08
N TYR A 8 5.30 -5.50 -15.90
CA TYR A 8 5.98 -4.48 -15.10
C TYR A 8 7.51 -4.60 -15.11
N ARG A 9 8.07 -5.53 -15.91
CA ARG A 9 9.53 -5.76 -15.97
C ARG A 9 10.30 -4.46 -16.20
N ASP A 10 9.88 -3.65 -17.15
CA ASP A 10 10.56 -2.40 -17.51
C ASP A 10 10.55 -1.41 -16.32
N VAL A 11 9.43 -1.26 -15.64
CA VAL A 11 9.32 -0.39 -14.45
C VAL A 11 10.29 -0.83 -13.35
N ILE A 12 10.41 -2.13 -13.12
CA ILE A 12 11.32 -2.69 -12.11
C ILE A 12 12.79 -2.51 -12.54
N GLN A 13 13.10 -2.68 -13.81
CA GLN A 13 14.44 -2.43 -14.36
C GLN A 13 14.83 -0.95 -14.28
N ASP A 14 13.90 -0.04 -14.55
CA ASP A 14 14.13 1.41 -14.41
C ASP A 14 14.49 1.79 -12.97
N TRP A 15 13.83 1.17 -11.98
CA TRP A 15 14.18 1.40 -10.57
C TRP A 15 15.56 0.88 -10.22
N ALA A 16 15.98 -0.25 -10.77
CA ALA A 16 17.30 -0.82 -10.55
C ALA A 16 18.42 0.01 -11.21
N ALA A 17 18.12 0.66 -12.34
CA ALA A 17 19.05 1.52 -13.07
C ALA A 17 19.11 2.96 -12.53
N ALA A 18 18.14 3.38 -11.72
CA ALA A 18 18.08 4.71 -11.13
C ALA A 18 19.17 4.93 -10.05
N VAL A 19 19.30 6.18 -9.59
CA VAL A 19 20.15 6.49 -8.44
C VAL A 19 19.79 5.57 -7.28
N PRO A 20 20.78 4.96 -6.59
CA PRO A 20 20.52 4.05 -5.49
C PRO A 20 19.57 4.68 -4.45
N ALA A 21 18.48 4.00 -4.16
CA ALA A 21 17.56 4.42 -3.11
C ALA A 21 18.18 4.12 -1.73
N PRO A 22 17.82 4.89 -0.69
CA PRO A 22 18.31 4.67 0.65
C PRO A 22 17.94 3.26 1.15
N LYS A 23 18.88 2.63 1.83
CA LYS A 23 18.65 1.39 2.57
C LYS A 23 17.94 1.69 3.89
N ARG A 24 17.35 0.66 4.50
CA ARG A 24 16.63 0.74 5.78
C ARG A 24 15.53 1.80 5.82
N ALA A 25 15.03 2.19 4.65
CA ALA A 25 13.90 3.09 4.53
C ALA A 25 12.57 2.40 4.85
N LEU A 26 11.54 3.20 5.09
CA LEU A 26 10.14 2.79 5.01
C LEU A 26 9.75 2.74 3.53
N VAL A 27 9.45 1.56 3.01
CA VAL A 27 9.11 1.37 1.59
C VAL A 27 7.61 1.29 1.40
N GLY A 28 7.05 2.18 0.58
CA GLY A 28 5.66 2.08 0.13
C GLY A 28 5.58 1.29 -1.17
N VAL A 29 4.77 0.23 -1.22
CA VAL A 29 4.55 -0.58 -2.42
C VAL A 29 3.06 -0.78 -2.67
N GLY A 30 2.67 -0.93 -3.93
CA GLY A 30 1.28 -1.13 -4.32
C GLY A 30 0.90 -0.43 -5.62
N SER A 31 -0.40 -0.22 -5.82
CA SER A 31 -0.95 0.22 -7.10
C SER A 31 -0.82 1.73 -7.38
N SER A 32 -1.65 2.23 -8.30
CA SER A 32 -1.63 3.63 -8.73
C SER A 32 -1.83 4.62 -7.58
N SER A 33 -2.61 4.30 -6.56
CA SER A 33 -2.80 5.18 -5.41
C SER A 33 -1.50 5.35 -4.61
N MET A 34 -0.69 4.29 -4.48
CA MET A 34 0.65 4.42 -3.90
C MET A 34 1.57 5.22 -4.81
N ARG A 35 1.60 4.89 -6.12
CA ARG A 35 2.44 5.59 -7.09
C ARG A 35 2.17 7.10 -7.15
N PHE A 36 0.90 7.49 -7.23
CA PHE A 36 0.54 8.91 -7.37
C PHE A 36 0.77 9.74 -6.10
N TRP A 37 0.91 9.09 -4.95
CA TRP A 37 1.31 9.77 -3.72
C TRP A 37 2.69 10.43 -3.83
N SER A 38 3.53 10.00 -4.78
CA SER A 38 4.86 10.60 -5.00
C SER A 38 4.85 11.87 -5.85
N VAL A 39 3.71 12.26 -6.44
CA VAL A 39 3.63 13.45 -7.29
C VAL A 39 4.02 14.69 -6.46
N GLY A 40 4.95 15.49 -6.98
CA GLY A 40 5.47 16.68 -6.29
C GLY A 40 6.26 16.38 -5.02
N ASN A 41 6.89 15.21 -4.94
CA ASN A 41 7.63 14.73 -3.77
C ASN A 41 6.77 14.59 -2.50
N ARG A 42 5.45 14.46 -2.68
CA ARG A 42 4.49 14.45 -1.58
C ARG A 42 4.74 13.31 -0.59
N PHE A 43 4.99 12.09 -1.09
CA PHE A 43 5.20 10.91 -0.24
C PHE A 43 6.31 11.14 0.80
N ALA A 44 7.48 11.62 0.36
CA ALA A 44 8.58 11.91 1.28
C ALA A 44 8.23 13.05 2.26
N ASN A 45 7.59 14.12 1.79
CA ASN A 45 7.21 15.25 2.63
C ASN A 45 6.15 14.86 3.68
N ASP A 46 5.18 14.01 3.31
CA ASP A 46 4.10 13.59 4.19
C ASP A 46 4.59 12.73 5.35
N PHE A 47 5.70 12.00 5.17
CA PHE A 47 6.29 11.15 6.21
C PHE A 47 7.54 11.73 6.89
N ALA A 48 7.97 12.93 6.53
CA ALA A 48 9.11 13.55 7.21
C ALA A 48 8.91 13.55 8.75
N PRO A 49 9.93 13.22 9.57
CA PRO A 49 11.33 13.04 9.21
C PRO A 49 11.73 11.62 8.73
N ILE A 50 10.77 10.72 8.54
CA ILE A 50 11.03 9.32 8.17
C ILE A 50 11.63 9.23 6.76
N THR A 51 12.75 8.51 6.61
CA THR A 51 13.32 8.18 5.31
C THR A 51 12.42 7.18 4.57
N THR A 52 11.92 7.57 3.40
CA THR A 52 10.95 6.78 2.65
C THR A 52 11.37 6.52 1.21
N VAL A 53 10.91 5.39 0.67
CA VAL A 53 11.02 5.06 -0.77
C VAL A 53 9.64 4.63 -1.26
N ASN A 54 9.18 5.20 -2.38
CA ASN A 54 7.93 4.78 -3.01
C ASN A 54 8.22 3.87 -4.20
N ARG A 55 7.68 2.66 -4.15
CA ARG A 55 7.72 1.62 -5.18
C ARG A 55 6.30 1.25 -5.66
N GLY A 56 5.42 2.24 -5.74
CA GLY A 56 4.10 2.07 -6.35
C GLY A 56 4.16 1.94 -7.86
N PHE A 57 3.40 1.00 -8.43
CA PHE A 57 3.30 0.80 -9.88
C PHE A 57 1.84 0.66 -10.33
N GLY A 58 1.43 1.55 -11.23
CA GLY A 58 0.02 1.78 -11.55
C GLY A 58 -0.70 0.57 -12.13
N GLY A 59 -1.87 0.23 -11.58
CA GLY A 59 -2.71 -0.88 -12.05
C GLY A 59 -2.26 -2.26 -11.56
N SER A 60 -1.30 -2.34 -10.63
CA SER A 60 -0.85 -3.59 -10.03
C SER A 60 -1.94 -4.26 -9.19
N VAL A 61 -1.77 -5.53 -8.97
CA VAL A 61 -2.54 -6.40 -8.11
C VAL A 61 -1.60 -7.07 -7.09
N MET A 62 -2.13 -7.67 -6.06
CA MET A 62 -1.34 -8.26 -4.97
C MET A 62 -0.27 -9.24 -5.50
N ASN A 63 -0.60 -10.05 -6.51
CA ASN A 63 0.36 -10.99 -7.10
C ASN A 63 1.54 -10.29 -7.81
N ASP A 64 1.37 -9.07 -8.31
CA ASP A 64 2.48 -8.32 -8.92
C ASP A 64 3.48 -7.91 -7.85
N VAL A 65 2.98 -7.46 -6.69
CA VAL A 65 3.82 -7.13 -5.52
C VAL A 65 4.54 -8.38 -5.04
N ALA A 66 3.85 -9.52 -4.93
CA ALA A 66 4.46 -10.79 -4.52
C ALA A 66 5.57 -11.23 -5.49
N TYR A 67 5.32 -11.15 -6.81
CA TYR A 67 6.27 -11.56 -7.84
C TYR A 67 7.55 -10.71 -7.85
N PHE A 68 7.42 -9.39 -7.69
CA PHE A 68 8.54 -8.46 -7.70
C PHE A 68 9.04 -8.08 -6.29
N LEU A 69 8.62 -8.79 -5.24
CA LEU A 69 8.97 -8.45 -3.86
C LEU A 69 10.48 -8.33 -3.65
N GLU A 70 11.25 -9.28 -4.17
CA GLU A 70 12.72 -9.27 -4.08
C GLU A 70 13.30 -8.01 -4.72
N SER A 71 12.97 -7.78 -5.98
CA SER A 71 13.60 -6.71 -6.79
C SER A 71 13.06 -5.31 -6.48
N ALA A 72 11.80 -5.18 -6.10
CA ALA A 72 11.18 -3.88 -5.82
C ALA A 72 11.35 -3.43 -4.36
N VAL A 73 11.43 -4.36 -3.41
CA VAL A 73 11.36 -4.08 -1.98
C VAL A 73 12.58 -4.61 -1.23
N LEU A 74 12.84 -5.93 -1.28
CA LEU A 74 13.84 -6.58 -0.42
C LEU A 74 15.28 -6.17 -0.74
N THR A 75 15.58 -5.82 -1.99
CA THR A 75 16.89 -5.24 -2.38
C THR A 75 17.20 -3.92 -1.69
N LEU A 76 16.19 -3.22 -1.16
CA LEU A 76 16.34 -1.98 -0.39
C LEU A 76 16.65 -2.24 1.09
N GLU A 77 16.62 -3.50 1.55
CA GLU A 77 16.78 -3.86 2.96
C GLU A 77 15.84 -3.02 3.85
N PRO A 78 14.52 -3.04 3.59
CA PRO A 78 13.59 -2.15 4.26
C PRO A 78 13.51 -2.46 5.76
N ARG A 79 13.36 -1.45 6.61
CA ARG A 79 13.00 -1.67 8.02
C ARG A 79 11.49 -1.76 8.24
N ALA A 80 10.74 -1.21 7.29
CA ALA A 80 9.28 -1.28 7.30
C ALA A 80 8.72 -1.19 5.87
N VAL A 81 7.54 -1.78 5.65
CA VAL A 81 6.88 -1.81 4.34
C VAL A 81 5.42 -1.42 4.51
N MET A 82 4.96 -0.43 3.73
CA MET A 82 3.53 -0.08 3.56
C MET A 82 3.01 -0.73 2.29
N ILE A 83 1.87 -1.44 2.39
CA ILE A 83 1.26 -2.17 1.28
C ILE A 83 -0.14 -1.64 1.01
N TYR A 84 -0.40 -1.18 -0.21
CA TYR A 84 -1.74 -0.82 -0.68
C TYR A 84 -2.10 -1.59 -1.95
N GLU A 85 -2.89 -2.67 -1.81
CA GLU A 85 -3.41 -3.51 -2.90
C GLU A 85 -4.78 -4.09 -2.56
N GLY A 86 -5.46 -4.65 -3.56
CA GLY A 86 -6.73 -5.35 -3.43
C GLY A 86 -7.87 -4.75 -4.23
N ASP A 87 -7.88 -3.44 -4.51
CA ASP A 87 -8.98 -2.82 -5.24
C ASP A 87 -8.96 -3.19 -6.75
N ASN A 88 -7.78 -3.27 -7.36
CA ASN A 88 -7.61 -3.75 -8.73
C ASN A 88 -7.84 -5.25 -8.84
N ASP A 89 -7.47 -5.99 -7.82
CA ASP A 89 -7.69 -7.44 -7.69
C ASP A 89 -9.19 -7.75 -7.78
N LEU A 90 -9.99 -7.13 -6.91
CA LEU A 90 -11.44 -7.30 -6.90
C LEU A 90 -12.09 -6.82 -8.20
N ALA A 91 -11.63 -5.71 -8.78
CA ALA A 91 -12.10 -5.22 -10.07
C ALA A 91 -11.79 -6.18 -11.22
N ARG A 92 -10.81 -7.04 -11.08
CA ARG A 92 -10.45 -8.12 -12.03
C ARG A 92 -11.10 -9.46 -11.69
N GLY A 93 -11.93 -9.51 -10.65
CA GLY A 93 -12.61 -10.73 -10.22
C GLY A 93 -11.69 -11.73 -9.50
N ILE A 94 -10.57 -11.27 -8.94
CA ILE A 94 -9.74 -12.11 -8.07
C ILE A 94 -10.49 -12.31 -6.75
N SER A 95 -10.51 -13.55 -6.26
CA SER A 95 -11.22 -13.88 -5.04
C SER A 95 -10.54 -13.31 -3.79
N GLN A 96 -11.33 -13.01 -2.76
CA GLN A 96 -10.85 -12.59 -1.45
C GLN A 96 -9.77 -13.54 -0.92
N ALA A 97 -10.01 -14.86 -0.97
CA ALA A 97 -9.07 -15.87 -0.48
C ALA A 97 -7.70 -15.78 -1.19
N ALA A 98 -7.70 -15.58 -2.51
CA ALA A 98 -6.46 -15.46 -3.28
C ALA A 98 -5.70 -14.17 -2.92
N ILE A 99 -6.40 -13.05 -2.74
CA ILE A 99 -5.80 -11.77 -2.34
C ILE A 99 -5.13 -11.91 -0.96
N VAL A 100 -5.87 -12.45 0.01
CA VAL A 100 -5.39 -12.61 1.40
C VAL A 100 -4.20 -13.57 1.44
N SER A 101 -4.29 -14.73 0.77
CA SER A 101 -3.19 -15.70 0.74
C SER A 101 -1.92 -15.13 0.06
N SER A 102 -2.08 -14.29 -0.96
CA SER A 102 -0.92 -13.62 -1.57
C SER A 102 -0.27 -12.61 -0.62
N LEU A 103 -1.07 -11.86 0.16
CA LEU A 103 -0.56 -10.96 1.18
C LEU A 103 0.15 -11.70 2.32
N GLU A 104 -0.43 -12.82 2.79
CA GLU A 104 0.22 -13.70 3.78
C GLU A 104 1.61 -14.14 3.29
N GLY A 105 1.71 -14.60 2.04
CA GLY A 105 2.98 -14.99 1.45
C GLY A 105 3.99 -13.83 1.32
N ILE A 106 3.53 -12.60 1.10
CA ILE A 106 4.39 -11.40 1.12
C ILE A 106 4.93 -11.17 2.54
N ILE A 107 4.07 -11.20 3.56
CA ILE A 107 4.45 -10.99 4.96
C ILE A 107 5.46 -12.06 5.40
N GLU A 108 5.20 -13.33 5.07
CA GLU A 108 6.11 -14.43 5.37
C GLU A 108 7.50 -14.23 4.74
N GLN A 109 7.56 -13.80 3.48
CA GLN A 109 8.82 -13.52 2.80
C GLN A 109 9.57 -12.33 3.40
N LEU A 110 8.86 -11.26 3.78
CA LEU A 110 9.44 -10.11 4.47
C LEU A 110 10.07 -10.55 5.80
N HIS A 111 9.33 -11.27 6.64
CA HIS A 111 9.80 -11.74 7.95
C HIS A 111 10.86 -12.85 7.85
N PHE A 112 10.86 -13.63 6.76
CA PHE A 112 11.95 -14.59 6.50
C PHE A 112 13.27 -13.88 6.18
N ARG A 113 13.20 -12.74 5.46
CA ARG A 113 14.38 -11.93 5.15
C ARG A 113 14.92 -11.20 6.38
N ASP A 114 14.06 -10.57 7.16
CA ASP A 114 14.37 -9.91 8.42
C ASP A 114 13.12 -9.92 9.31
N SER A 115 13.21 -10.62 10.44
CA SER A 115 12.10 -10.76 11.40
C SER A 115 11.64 -9.44 12.03
N GLU A 116 12.44 -8.38 11.93
CA GLU A 116 12.14 -7.08 12.52
C GLU A 116 11.41 -6.13 11.58
N ILE A 117 11.16 -6.53 10.32
CA ILE A 117 10.41 -5.70 9.37
C ILE A 117 8.98 -5.49 9.86
N ARG A 118 8.59 -4.24 10.03
CA ARG A 118 7.21 -3.86 10.33
C ARG A 118 6.42 -3.72 9.03
N VAL A 119 5.20 -4.27 9.00
CA VAL A 119 4.33 -4.28 7.81
C VAL A 119 3.06 -3.48 8.10
N TYR A 120 2.80 -2.45 7.31
CA TYR A 120 1.59 -1.62 7.40
C TYR A 120 0.66 -1.98 6.24
N ILE A 121 -0.43 -2.65 6.54
CA ILE A 121 -1.45 -3.06 5.56
C ILE A 121 -2.52 -1.99 5.52
N PHE A 122 -2.68 -1.33 4.38
CA PHE A 122 -3.76 -0.35 4.21
C PHE A 122 -5.06 -1.05 3.87
N SER A 123 -6.15 -0.60 4.48
CA SER A 123 -7.48 -1.00 4.03
C SER A 123 -7.69 -0.61 2.57
N ILE A 124 -8.42 -1.43 1.83
CA ILE A 124 -8.86 -1.09 0.47
C ILE A 124 -9.87 0.06 0.58
N LYS A 125 -9.58 1.18 -0.07
CA LYS A 125 -10.44 2.36 -0.04
C LYS A 125 -11.77 2.15 -0.77
N PRO A 126 -12.88 2.73 -0.30
CA PRO A 126 -14.05 2.90 -1.14
C PRO A 126 -13.73 3.82 -2.31
N SER A 127 -14.47 3.73 -3.41
CA SER A 127 -14.38 4.70 -4.50
C SER A 127 -15.71 4.82 -5.24
N LEU A 128 -15.98 5.97 -5.84
CA LEU A 128 -17.21 6.21 -6.61
C LEU A 128 -17.30 5.26 -7.80
N ALA A 129 -16.19 5.08 -8.51
CA ALA A 129 -16.12 4.21 -9.70
C ALA A 129 -16.32 2.71 -9.39
N ARG A 130 -16.10 2.29 -8.14
CA ARG A 130 -16.15 0.88 -7.73
C ARG A 130 -17.08 0.61 -6.57
N MET A 131 -18.14 1.42 -6.40
CA MET A 131 -19.08 1.26 -5.29
C MET A 131 -19.75 -0.11 -5.24
N SER A 132 -19.99 -0.75 -6.38
CA SER A 132 -20.55 -2.11 -6.43
C SER A 132 -19.63 -3.16 -5.81
N LEU A 133 -18.33 -2.89 -5.70
CA LEU A 133 -17.33 -3.78 -5.08
C LEU A 133 -17.12 -3.47 -3.59
N TRP A 134 -17.71 -2.40 -3.04
CA TRP A 134 -17.48 -1.99 -1.66
C TRP A 134 -17.75 -3.09 -0.62
N PRO A 135 -18.84 -3.88 -0.71
CA PRO A 135 -19.04 -5.01 0.22
C PRO A 135 -17.89 -6.04 0.18
N SER A 136 -17.35 -6.32 -1.02
CA SER A 136 -16.21 -7.24 -1.17
C SER A 136 -14.92 -6.63 -0.63
N MET A 137 -14.67 -5.33 -0.83
CA MET A 137 -13.55 -4.61 -0.25
C MET A 137 -13.60 -4.65 1.28
N GLN A 138 -14.77 -4.41 1.88
CA GLN A 138 -14.97 -4.53 3.33
C GLN A 138 -14.69 -5.95 3.85
N ALA A 139 -15.04 -6.98 3.07
CA ALA A 139 -14.72 -8.36 3.44
C ALA A 139 -13.21 -8.63 3.45
N VAL A 140 -12.49 -8.17 2.42
CA VAL A 140 -11.01 -8.24 2.40
C VAL A 140 -10.39 -7.43 3.54
N ASN A 141 -10.90 -6.22 3.80
CA ASN A 141 -10.41 -5.36 4.90
C ASN A 141 -10.54 -6.03 6.27
N ARG A 142 -11.62 -6.78 6.52
CA ARG A 142 -11.74 -7.59 7.75
C ARG A 142 -10.66 -8.66 7.84
N SER A 143 -10.32 -9.32 6.72
CA SER A 143 -9.22 -10.29 6.70
C SER A 143 -7.85 -9.64 6.92
N TYR A 144 -7.61 -8.48 6.31
CA TYR A 144 -6.38 -7.71 6.53
C TYR A 144 -6.22 -7.32 8.01
N LYS A 145 -7.33 -6.85 8.63
CA LYS A 145 -7.32 -6.56 10.05
C LYS A 145 -7.03 -7.80 10.90
N SER A 146 -7.62 -8.94 10.56
CA SER A 146 -7.38 -10.20 11.28
C SER A 146 -5.92 -10.66 11.19
N LEU A 147 -5.24 -10.44 10.04
CA LEU A 147 -3.82 -10.72 9.92
C LEU A 147 -2.98 -9.82 10.86
N ALA A 148 -3.30 -8.54 10.91
CA ALA A 148 -2.62 -7.61 11.80
C ALA A 148 -2.87 -7.93 13.28
N ASP A 149 -4.09 -8.33 13.65
CA ASP A 149 -4.42 -8.72 15.01
C ASP A 149 -3.67 -10.01 15.46
N GLY A 150 -3.10 -10.76 14.54
CA GLY A 150 -2.36 -12.00 14.78
C GLY A 150 -0.84 -11.86 14.88
N ASP A 151 -0.25 -10.70 14.57
CA ASP A 151 1.20 -10.46 14.58
C ASP A 151 1.52 -9.02 14.99
N ASP A 152 2.22 -8.82 16.09
CA ASP A 152 2.57 -7.50 16.64
C ASP A 152 3.46 -6.64 15.71
N ARG A 153 4.02 -7.23 14.66
CA ARG A 153 4.82 -6.54 13.63
C ARG A 153 3.98 -6.08 12.44
N VAL A 154 2.70 -6.46 12.40
CA VAL A 154 1.78 -6.16 11.31
C VAL A 154 0.73 -5.17 11.80
N PHE A 155 0.58 -4.05 11.11
CA PHE A 155 -0.31 -2.96 11.49
C PHE A 155 -1.40 -2.81 10.42
N TYR A 156 -2.66 -2.83 10.82
CA TYR A 156 -3.78 -2.47 9.96
C TYR A 156 -3.99 -0.96 9.99
N VAL A 157 -3.96 -0.33 8.82
CA VAL A 157 -4.14 1.13 8.66
C VAL A 157 -5.49 1.38 7.99
N ASP A 158 -6.49 1.79 8.75
CA ASP A 158 -7.84 2.02 8.25
C ASP A 158 -7.99 3.38 7.55
N ILE A 159 -7.52 3.48 6.33
CA ILE A 159 -7.70 4.67 5.49
C ILE A 159 -9.14 4.72 4.91
N ALA A 160 -9.84 3.61 4.86
CA ALA A 160 -11.14 3.51 4.21
C ALA A 160 -12.24 4.23 4.99
N THR A 161 -12.29 4.06 6.30
CA THR A 161 -13.31 4.69 7.16
C THR A 161 -13.21 6.21 7.10
N ALA A 162 -12.00 6.76 7.07
CA ALA A 162 -11.78 8.21 6.99
C ALA A 162 -12.20 8.83 5.63
N MET A 163 -12.46 8.00 4.62
CA MET A 163 -12.91 8.46 3.30
C MET A 163 -14.44 8.46 3.14
N LEU A 164 -15.17 7.99 4.14
CA LEU A 164 -16.63 7.95 4.11
C LEU A 164 -17.23 9.23 4.72
N ASN A 165 -18.31 9.70 4.09
CA ASN A 165 -19.14 10.78 4.64
C ASN A 165 -20.12 10.23 5.70
N ASP A 166 -20.92 11.10 6.31
CA ASP A 166 -21.91 10.76 7.35
C ASP A 166 -22.98 9.74 6.87
N ALA A 167 -23.19 9.60 5.57
CA ALA A 167 -24.08 8.62 4.99
C ALA A 167 -23.40 7.25 4.74
N GLY A 168 -22.11 7.10 5.12
CA GLY A 168 -21.33 5.87 4.87
C GLY A 168 -20.95 5.66 3.40
N LEU A 169 -20.97 6.72 2.60
CA LEU A 169 -20.59 6.72 1.19
C LEU A 169 -19.24 7.42 1.01
N PRO A 170 -18.44 7.06 -0.02
CA PRO A 170 -17.20 7.78 -0.30
C PRO A 170 -17.46 9.26 -0.58
N ASP A 171 -16.72 10.15 0.08
CA ASP A 171 -16.81 11.59 -0.15
C ASP A 171 -16.29 11.91 -1.56
N PRO A 172 -17.11 12.47 -2.47
CA PRO A 172 -16.69 12.77 -3.83
C PRO A 172 -15.51 13.72 -3.94
N ASN A 173 -15.32 14.62 -2.96
CA ASN A 173 -14.23 15.60 -2.95
C ASN A 173 -12.84 14.96 -2.80
N LEU A 174 -12.78 13.71 -2.34
CA LEU A 174 -11.53 12.98 -2.13
C LEU A 174 -10.99 12.31 -3.40
N PHE A 175 -11.71 12.42 -4.53
CA PHE A 175 -11.36 11.82 -5.81
C PHE A 175 -11.20 12.87 -6.90
N ILE A 176 -10.40 12.53 -7.92
CA ILE A 176 -10.39 13.25 -9.18
C ILE A 176 -11.60 12.83 -10.05
N ASP A 177 -11.75 13.39 -11.23
CA ASP A 177 -12.92 13.22 -12.11
C ASP A 177 -13.25 11.76 -12.47
N ASP A 178 -12.26 10.85 -12.38
CA ASP A 178 -12.47 9.42 -12.66
C ASP A 178 -13.20 8.68 -11.51
N GLY A 179 -13.37 9.33 -10.38
CA GLY A 179 -14.02 8.75 -9.20
C GLY A 179 -13.29 7.56 -8.57
N LEU A 180 -12.03 7.34 -8.94
CA LEU A 180 -11.19 6.23 -8.50
C LEU A 180 -9.90 6.70 -7.82
N HIS A 181 -9.14 7.55 -8.49
CA HIS A 181 -7.87 8.07 -7.98
C HIS A 181 -8.10 9.25 -7.04
N LEU A 182 -7.21 9.38 -6.07
CA LEU A 182 -7.32 10.40 -5.04
C LEU A 182 -7.01 11.80 -5.59
N SER A 183 -7.80 12.76 -5.15
CA SER A 183 -7.46 14.18 -5.26
C SER A 183 -6.39 14.58 -4.23
N ALA A 184 -5.96 15.84 -4.25
CA ALA A 184 -5.08 16.37 -3.22
C ALA A 184 -5.69 16.21 -1.81
N ALA A 185 -7.00 16.49 -1.67
CA ALA A 185 -7.74 16.32 -0.42
C ALA A 185 -7.80 14.84 0.02
N GLY A 186 -7.95 13.91 -0.93
CA GLY A 186 -7.91 12.48 -0.64
C GLY A 186 -6.56 12.04 -0.04
N TYR A 187 -5.46 12.55 -0.59
CA TYR A 187 -4.14 12.29 -0.01
C TYR A 187 -3.93 13.02 1.32
N ASP A 188 -4.56 14.16 1.60
CA ASP A 188 -4.51 14.80 2.91
C ASP A 188 -5.16 13.92 3.98
N VAL A 189 -6.31 13.30 3.66
CA VAL A 189 -6.97 12.32 4.55
C VAL A 189 -6.05 11.10 4.78
N TRP A 190 -5.49 10.52 3.73
CA TRP A 190 -4.56 9.40 3.87
C TRP A 190 -3.36 9.75 4.72
N ARG A 191 -2.73 10.91 4.45
CA ARG A 191 -1.60 11.42 5.23
C ARG A 191 -1.94 11.50 6.71
N GLN A 192 -3.08 12.07 7.06
CA GLN A 192 -3.48 12.20 8.46
C GLN A 192 -3.55 10.84 9.15
N VAL A 193 -4.32 9.90 8.61
CA VAL A 193 -4.50 8.57 9.19
C VAL A 193 -3.19 7.80 9.29
N VAL A 194 -2.44 7.74 8.17
CA VAL A 194 -1.23 6.93 8.09
C VAL A 194 -0.12 7.48 8.97
N ARG A 195 0.03 8.81 8.99
CA ARG A 195 1.06 9.50 9.77
C ARG A 195 0.88 9.28 11.27
N GLU A 196 -0.36 9.26 11.78
CA GLU A 196 -0.65 9.03 13.21
C GLU A 196 -0.17 7.67 13.69
N ILE A 197 -0.09 6.68 12.82
CA ILE A 197 0.39 5.33 13.13
C ILE A 197 1.88 5.19 12.83
N VAL A 198 2.28 5.57 11.61
CA VAL A 198 3.62 5.27 11.09
C VAL A 198 4.70 6.13 11.72
N VAL A 199 4.48 7.45 11.85
CA VAL A 199 5.55 8.34 12.33
C VAL A 199 5.96 8.04 13.77
N PRO A 200 5.06 7.89 14.75
CA PRO A 200 5.45 7.53 16.11
C PRO A 200 6.16 6.17 16.19
N THR A 201 5.73 5.20 15.37
CA THR A 201 6.29 3.85 15.37
C THR A 201 7.67 3.82 14.74
N GLU A 202 7.91 4.57 13.64
CA GLU A 202 9.15 4.52 12.88
C GLU A 202 10.22 5.53 13.33
N SER A 203 9.83 6.65 13.96
CA SER A 203 10.79 7.67 14.41
C SER A 203 11.91 7.15 15.31
N PRO A 204 11.69 6.18 16.22
CA PRO A 204 12.78 5.63 17.03
C PRO A 204 13.86 4.88 16.24
N PHE A 205 13.57 4.50 15.01
CA PHE A 205 14.46 3.74 14.12
C PHE A 205 15.10 4.61 13.02
N GLU A 206 14.78 5.91 13.00
CA GLU A 206 15.42 6.85 12.08
C GLU A 206 16.81 7.21 12.58
N GLU A 207 17.80 7.06 11.70
CA GLU A 207 19.16 7.47 12.04
C GLU A 207 19.27 8.99 11.95
N PRO A 208 20.00 9.66 12.87
CA PRO A 208 20.15 11.11 12.89
C PRO A 208 20.96 11.67 11.72
#